data_62ee18d116cc4144f53485a1954714dc
#
_entry.id   62ee18d116cc4144f53485a1954714dc
#
_cell.length_a   1.000
_cell.length_b   1.000
_cell.length_c   1.000
_cell.angle_alpha   90.00
_cell.angle_beta   90.00
_cell.angle_gamma   90.00
#
_symmetry.space_group_name_H-M   'P 1'
#
loop_
_entity.id
_entity.type
_entity.pdbx_description
1 polymer ?
#
loop_
_entity_poly.entity_id
_entity_poly.type
_entity_poly.pdbx_seq_one_letter_code
_entity_poly.pdbx_strand_id
1 'polypeptide(L)'
;MKKSASGEYRSERDATRIAYIVDLSQVGAADVPHISWISAGRGLLMFADVIPRDIETLSTEFKLPSGWMIESSLSPDKDGRYEVLEPEKAVFILGNSLRKTSNTADLDLAVSGTWPFKDDKALDAATQVMKRYSALTGFKLPGKSLIAIAPSPFSLAGSKWKAETRGSTVVLLIDPDVHFDTWIGQLKVIFTHEMLHLWVPNSLHLEGDYDWFFEGFTMYIALRTALELRVINFKGFLETLAGAYDVYISHPDDVSLIQASETRWTTGFNQVYVKGMLVAFLYDLKLRKASGATATLADRYRELFAGRVAANANGNEAIIDLLDAAPAMNGFGKLYVESNTKLELEQLLPAYGLTLDSSGRRSQLQVSRNLTAEQKQLLRSLGY
;
A
#
# COMPACT_ATOMS: atom_id res chain seq x y z
N MET A 1 28.43 -0.27 -29.71
CA MET A 1 27.34 0.67 -29.35
C MET A 1 27.94 2.01 -28.95
N LYS A 2 27.31 3.12 -29.36
CA LYS A 2 27.69 4.47 -28.92
C LYS A 2 26.60 4.97 -27.96
N LYS A 3 27.01 5.56 -26.84
CA LYS A 3 26.08 6.21 -25.89
C LYS A 3 25.55 7.48 -26.55
N SER A 4 24.25 7.61 -26.72
CA SER A 4 23.58 8.76 -27.32
C SER A 4 23.07 9.76 -26.28
N ALA A 5 22.59 9.25 -25.14
CA ALA A 5 22.15 10.03 -23.99
C ALA A 5 22.36 9.23 -22.70
N SER A 6 21.98 9.77 -21.55
CA SER A 6 22.00 9.00 -20.29
C SER A 6 21.00 7.83 -20.40
N GLY A 7 21.51 6.61 -20.27
CA GLY A 7 20.71 5.38 -20.38
C GLY A 7 20.40 4.92 -21.81
N GLU A 8 20.76 5.70 -22.84
CA GLU A 8 20.52 5.35 -24.24
C GLU A 8 21.79 4.90 -24.95
N TYR A 9 21.69 3.78 -25.68
CA TYR A 9 22.78 3.23 -26.48
C TYR A 9 22.26 2.90 -27.89
N ARG A 10 22.96 3.36 -28.92
CA ARG A 10 22.64 3.07 -30.32
C ARG A 10 23.66 2.10 -30.91
N SER A 11 23.18 1.09 -31.59
CA SER A 11 23.97 0.22 -32.43
C SER A 11 23.84 0.64 -33.90
N GLU A 12 24.95 0.55 -34.64
CA GLU A 12 24.95 0.80 -36.09
C GLU A 12 24.36 -0.37 -36.91
N ARG A 13 24.16 -1.51 -36.27
CA ARG A 13 23.57 -2.74 -36.82
C ARG A 13 22.57 -3.33 -35.89
N ASP A 14 21.63 -4.11 -36.41
CA ASP A 14 20.70 -4.87 -35.56
C ASP A 14 21.49 -5.77 -34.61
N ALA A 15 21.21 -5.64 -33.34
CA ALA A 15 21.86 -6.40 -32.29
C ALA A 15 20.91 -7.49 -31.79
N THR A 16 21.31 -8.75 -31.92
CA THR A 16 20.59 -9.91 -31.37
C THR A 16 21.03 -10.24 -29.93
N ARG A 17 22.08 -9.60 -29.45
CA ARG A 17 22.61 -9.79 -28.10
C ARG A 17 23.21 -8.49 -27.57
N ILE A 18 22.85 -8.16 -26.34
CA ILE A 18 23.41 -7.06 -25.55
C ILE A 18 23.97 -7.62 -24.27
N ALA A 19 25.15 -7.15 -23.83
CA ALA A 19 25.72 -7.43 -22.52
C ALA A 19 26.05 -6.10 -21.84
N TYR A 20 25.69 -5.96 -20.59
CA TYR A 20 25.96 -4.77 -19.76
C TYR A 20 26.18 -5.18 -18.32
N ILE A 21 26.78 -4.27 -17.56
CA ILE A 21 27.01 -4.42 -16.11
C ILE A 21 26.24 -3.29 -15.43
N VAL A 22 25.48 -3.66 -14.39
CA VAL A 22 24.83 -2.71 -13.49
C VAL A 22 25.52 -2.79 -12.14
N ASP A 23 26.04 -1.66 -11.66
CA ASP A 23 26.61 -1.59 -10.32
C ASP A 23 25.50 -1.36 -9.30
N LEU A 24 25.22 -2.39 -8.51
CA LEU A 24 24.20 -2.40 -7.46
C LEU A 24 24.80 -2.30 -6.05
N SER A 25 26.12 -2.08 -5.94
CA SER A 25 26.83 -1.98 -4.67
C SER A 25 26.68 -0.64 -3.97
N GLN A 26 26.37 0.41 -4.75
CA GLN A 26 26.20 1.78 -4.23
C GLN A 26 24.71 2.08 -4.09
N VAL A 27 24.18 1.87 -2.91
CA VAL A 27 22.83 2.30 -2.59
C VAL A 27 22.90 3.72 -2.09
N GLY A 28 22.50 4.68 -2.92
CA GLY A 28 22.32 6.07 -2.49
C GLY A 28 21.23 6.13 -1.39
N ALA A 29 21.22 7.22 -0.60
CA ALA A 29 20.14 7.52 0.32
C ALA A 29 18.89 7.87 -0.51
N ALA A 30 18.18 6.86 -1.02
CA ALA A 30 16.96 7.06 -1.76
C ALA A 30 15.79 7.04 -0.80
N ASP A 31 14.88 7.97 -0.99
CA ASP A 31 13.67 8.06 -0.18
C ASP A 31 12.67 6.94 -0.48
N VAL A 32 12.96 6.08 -1.45
CA VAL A 32 12.01 5.09 -1.99
C VAL A 32 12.58 3.69 -1.90
N PRO A 33 11.82 2.69 -1.42
CA PRO A 33 12.29 1.31 -1.25
C PRO A 33 12.40 0.51 -2.57
N HIS A 34 12.14 1.10 -3.73
CA HIS A 34 12.21 0.43 -5.04
C HIS A 34 13.55 0.62 -5.75
N ILE A 35 14.63 0.47 -5.02
CA ILE A 35 15.98 0.47 -5.60
C ILE A 35 16.56 -0.91 -5.49
N SER A 36 17.03 -1.44 -6.63
CA SER A 36 17.82 -2.66 -6.65
C SER A 36 19.18 -2.45 -5.97
N TRP A 37 19.57 -3.40 -5.16
CA TRP A 37 20.85 -3.37 -4.46
C TRP A 37 21.38 -4.79 -4.23
N ILE A 38 22.71 -4.91 -4.16
CA ILE A 38 23.42 -6.11 -3.75
C ILE A 38 24.50 -5.70 -2.75
N SER A 39 24.48 -6.33 -1.60
CA SER A 39 25.52 -6.20 -0.57
C SER A 39 26.06 -7.58 -0.18
N ALA A 40 27.02 -7.62 0.75
CA ALA A 40 27.64 -8.87 1.17
C ALA A 40 26.61 -9.94 1.59
N GLY A 41 26.38 -10.92 0.75
CA GLY A 41 25.55 -12.09 1.01
C GLY A 41 24.04 -11.93 0.79
N ARG A 42 23.56 -10.77 0.33
CA ARG A 42 22.11 -10.52 0.10
C ARG A 42 21.87 -9.45 -0.94
N GLY A 43 20.65 -9.40 -1.49
CA GLY A 43 20.23 -8.36 -2.42
C GLY A 43 18.75 -8.38 -2.71
N LEU A 44 18.31 -7.31 -3.35
CA LEU A 44 16.98 -7.12 -3.90
C LEU A 44 17.14 -6.63 -5.34
N LEU A 45 16.45 -7.27 -6.26
CA LEU A 45 16.40 -6.86 -7.67
C LEU A 45 14.98 -6.50 -8.03
N MET A 46 14.77 -5.28 -8.48
CA MET A 46 13.58 -4.83 -9.17
C MET A 46 13.93 -4.71 -10.64
N PHE A 47 13.23 -5.43 -11.50
CA PHE A 47 13.61 -5.48 -12.91
C PHE A 47 13.52 -4.13 -13.62
N ALA A 48 12.62 -3.26 -13.18
CA ALA A 48 12.56 -1.88 -13.66
C ALA A 48 13.90 -1.12 -13.58
N ASP A 49 14.79 -1.50 -12.64
CA ASP A 49 16.08 -0.84 -12.44
C ASP A 49 17.20 -1.45 -13.29
N VAL A 50 17.06 -2.69 -13.73
CA VAL A 50 18.17 -3.47 -14.31
C VAL A 50 17.96 -3.90 -15.75
N ILE A 51 16.74 -3.81 -16.28
CA ILE A 51 16.44 -4.12 -17.68
C ILE A 51 16.15 -2.85 -18.47
N PRO A 52 16.35 -2.87 -19.80
CA PRO A 52 15.91 -1.77 -20.66
C PRO A 52 14.42 -1.51 -20.52
N ARG A 53 14.01 -0.25 -20.64
CA ARG A 53 12.59 0.13 -20.70
C ARG A 53 11.93 -0.44 -21.94
N ASP A 54 10.62 -0.47 -21.97
CA ASP A 54 9.78 -0.92 -23.10
C ASP A 54 9.89 -2.42 -23.42
N ILE A 55 10.34 -3.23 -22.45
CA ILE A 55 10.27 -4.68 -22.55
C ILE A 55 8.96 -5.13 -21.89
N GLU A 56 8.01 -5.59 -22.68
CA GLU A 56 6.70 -6.04 -22.19
C GLU A 56 6.77 -7.42 -21.53
N THR A 57 7.55 -8.34 -22.10
CA THR A 57 7.73 -9.70 -21.59
C THR A 57 9.17 -10.16 -21.76
N LEU A 58 9.64 -10.98 -20.84
CA LEU A 58 10.95 -11.61 -20.97
C LEU A 58 11.00 -12.97 -20.26
N SER A 59 11.93 -13.82 -20.71
CA SER A 59 12.35 -15.03 -19.99
C SER A 59 13.73 -14.80 -19.41
N THR A 60 13.93 -15.10 -18.12
CA THR A 60 15.17 -14.83 -17.43
C THR A 60 15.70 -16.04 -16.69
N GLU A 61 17.02 -16.22 -16.68
CA GLU A 61 17.75 -17.22 -15.93
C GLU A 61 18.80 -16.54 -15.04
N PHE A 62 18.87 -16.93 -13.78
CA PHE A 62 19.83 -16.38 -12.83
C PHE A 62 21.02 -17.32 -12.63
N LYS A 63 22.23 -16.79 -12.76
CA LYS A 63 23.47 -17.45 -12.38
C LYS A 63 23.99 -16.84 -11.09
N LEU A 64 23.70 -17.49 -9.97
CA LEU A 64 24.01 -16.99 -8.65
C LEU A 64 25.36 -17.54 -8.15
N PRO A 65 26.04 -16.84 -7.22
CA PRO A 65 27.15 -17.38 -6.49
C PRO A 65 26.77 -18.68 -5.74
N SER A 66 27.74 -19.53 -5.48
CA SER A 66 27.49 -20.77 -4.72
C SER A 66 26.88 -20.50 -3.36
N GLY A 67 25.81 -21.23 -3.02
CA GLY A 67 25.08 -21.11 -1.77
C GLY A 67 24.07 -19.98 -1.72
N TRP A 68 23.93 -19.20 -2.78
CA TRP A 68 22.87 -18.19 -2.85
C TRP A 68 21.54 -18.83 -3.29
N MET A 69 20.46 -18.32 -2.72
CA MET A 69 19.08 -18.62 -3.09
C MET A 69 18.42 -17.37 -3.67
N ILE A 70 17.34 -17.58 -4.43
CA ILE A 70 16.52 -16.53 -5.01
C ILE A 70 15.05 -16.86 -4.81
N GLU A 71 14.25 -15.88 -4.42
CA GLU A 71 12.80 -16.00 -4.26
C GLU A 71 12.08 -14.84 -4.96
N SER A 72 10.92 -15.13 -5.51
CA SER A 72 10.02 -14.19 -6.16
C SER A 72 8.58 -14.66 -6.00
N SER A 73 7.60 -13.81 -6.27
CA SER A 73 6.21 -14.22 -6.47
C SER A 73 6.03 -15.05 -7.76
N LEU A 74 6.98 -14.94 -8.69
CA LEU A 74 7.08 -15.78 -9.87
C LEU A 74 7.69 -17.14 -9.54
N SER A 75 7.28 -18.17 -10.25
CA SER A 75 7.87 -19.51 -10.12
C SER A 75 8.72 -19.82 -11.34
N PRO A 76 9.92 -20.40 -11.16
CA PRO A 76 10.71 -20.86 -12.31
C PRO A 76 10.06 -22.10 -12.96
N ASP A 77 10.33 -22.26 -14.24
CA ASP A 77 10.00 -23.48 -14.97
C ASP A 77 10.94 -24.64 -14.58
N LYS A 78 10.77 -25.80 -15.23
CA LYS A 78 11.62 -27.00 -15.02
C LYS A 78 13.11 -26.79 -15.34
N ASP A 79 13.45 -25.79 -16.13
CA ASP A 79 14.80 -25.45 -16.56
C ASP A 79 15.39 -24.30 -15.72
N GLY A 80 14.65 -23.84 -14.67
CA GLY A 80 15.06 -22.76 -13.77
C GLY A 80 14.86 -21.35 -14.34
N ARG A 81 14.06 -21.19 -15.39
CA ARG A 81 13.78 -19.91 -16.03
C ARG A 81 12.47 -19.32 -15.51
N TYR A 82 12.46 -18.02 -15.35
CA TYR A 82 11.27 -17.26 -14.94
C TYR A 82 10.69 -16.57 -16.18
N GLU A 83 9.43 -16.84 -16.49
CA GLU A 83 8.65 -16.08 -17.46
C GLU A 83 8.09 -14.85 -16.76
N VAL A 84 8.45 -13.66 -17.24
CA VAL A 84 8.11 -12.37 -16.65
C VAL A 84 7.24 -11.60 -17.61
N LEU A 85 5.94 -11.54 -17.33
CA LEU A 85 4.94 -10.89 -18.18
C LEU A 85 4.86 -9.38 -17.94
N GLU A 86 5.22 -8.92 -16.76
CA GLU A 86 5.24 -7.51 -16.37
C GLU A 86 6.58 -7.19 -15.69
N PRO A 87 7.65 -6.98 -16.49
CA PRO A 87 8.99 -6.81 -15.93
C PRO A 87 9.11 -5.65 -14.94
N GLU A 88 8.40 -4.56 -15.17
CA GLU A 88 8.40 -3.40 -14.28
C GLU A 88 7.88 -3.73 -12.87
N LYS A 89 7.06 -4.76 -12.73
CA LYS A 89 6.50 -5.22 -11.46
C LYS A 89 7.27 -6.39 -10.82
N ALA A 90 8.26 -6.95 -11.53
CA ALA A 90 8.98 -8.13 -11.07
C ALA A 90 10.03 -7.78 -10.01
N VAL A 91 9.96 -8.51 -8.88
CA VAL A 91 10.87 -8.36 -7.75
C VAL A 91 11.46 -9.71 -7.38
N PHE A 92 12.77 -9.73 -7.16
CA PHE A 92 13.52 -10.90 -6.71
C PHE A 92 14.33 -10.54 -5.47
N ILE A 93 14.18 -11.32 -4.40
CA ILE A 93 15.05 -11.26 -3.22
C ILE A 93 16.04 -12.40 -3.28
N LEU A 94 17.30 -12.14 -2.99
CA LEU A 94 18.37 -13.12 -3.14
C LEU A 94 19.40 -13.03 -2.01
N GLY A 95 20.06 -14.14 -1.74
CA GLY A 95 21.12 -14.18 -0.72
C GLY A 95 21.47 -15.57 -0.25
N ASN A 96 22.59 -15.66 0.49
CA ASN A 96 23.11 -16.93 1.04
C ASN A 96 22.47 -17.33 2.38
N SER A 97 21.75 -16.42 3.03
CA SER A 97 21.03 -16.64 4.29
C SER A 97 19.53 -16.37 4.17
N LEU A 98 19.01 -16.43 2.94
CA LEU A 98 17.60 -16.26 2.67
C LEU A 98 16.82 -17.48 3.21
N ARG A 99 15.73 -17.21 3.92
CA ARG A 99 14.82 -18.24 4.44
C ARG A 99 13.47 -18.08 3.80
N LYS A 100 12.89 -19.16 3.33
CA LYS A 100 11.54 -19.20 2.80
C LYS A 100 10.63 -19.96 3.74
N THR A 101 9.45 -19.41 3.99
CA THR A 101 8.38 -20.06 4.75
C THR A 101 7.07 -19.96 3.96
N SER A 102 6.35 -21.06 3.85
CA SER A 102 5.06 -21.14 3.15
C SER A 102 4.08 -21.89 4.04
N ASN A 103 2.88 -21.38 4.22
CA ASN A 103 1.81 -22.08 4.94
C ASN A 103 0.55 -22.27 4.08
N THR A 104 0.45 -21.58 2.95
CA THR A 104 -0.67 -21.64 2.01
C THR A 104 -0.17 -21.68 0.58
N ALA A 105 -1.06 -22.06 -0.35
CA ALA A 105 -0.75 -22.00 -1.78
C ALA A 105 -0.65 -20.57 -2.33
N ASP A 106 -1.17 -19.59 -1.60
CA ASP A 106 -1.39 -18.24 -2.09
C ASP A 106 -0.35 -17.22 -1.56
N LEU A 107 0.45 -17.57 -0.51
CA LEU A 107 1.38 -16.65 0.14
C LEU A 107 2.68 -17.31 0.57
N ASP A 108 3.79 -16.75 0.14
CA ASP A 108 5.13 -17.07 0.61
C ASP A 108 5.71 -15.88 1.41
N LEU A 109 6.62 -16.21 2.34
CA LEU A 109 7.45 -15.26 3.07
C LEU A 109 8.90 -15.59 2.82
N ALA A 110 9.69 -14.65 2.32
CA ALA A 110 11.12 -14.72 2.18
C ALA A 110 11.80 -13.71 3.12
N VAL A 111 12.65 -14.20 4.00
CA VAL A 111 13.28 -13.39 5.05
C VAL A 111 14.79 -13.47 4.96
N SER A 112 15.43 -12.33 4.84
CA SER A 112 16.87 -12.15 4.98
C SER A 112 17.20 -11.44 6.30
N GLY A 113 18.32 -11.79 6.91
CA GLY A 113 18.73 -11.21 8.20
C GLY A 113 18.15 -11.93 9.41
N THR A 114 18.51 -11.46 10.61
CA THR A 114 18.07 -12.01 11.91
C THR A 114 17.14 -11.01 12.57
N TRP A 115 15.96 -11.49 12.99
CA TRP A 115 14.91 -10.67 13.55
C TRP A 115 14.42 -11.21 14.90
N PRO A 116 13.88 -10.36 15.80
CA PRO A 116 13.34 -10.81 17.08
C PRO A 116 11.97 -11.50 16.96
N PHE A 117 11.48 -11.75 15.75
CA PHE A 117 10.27 -12.53 15.48
C PHE A 117 10.60 -13.84 14.77
N LYS A 118 9.71 -14.82 14.88
CA LYS A 118 9.78 -16.07 14.12
C LYS A 118 9.10 -15.92 12.78
N ASP A 119 9.68 -16.51 11.73
CA ASP A 119 9.18 -16.42 10.37
C ASP A 119 7.73 -16.97 10.23
N ASP A 120 7.41 -18.08 10.94
CA ASP A 120 6.05 -18.63 10.99
C ASP A 120 5.03 -17.64 11.56
N LYS A 121 5.40 -16.87 12.59
CA LYS A 121 4.52 -15.85 13.19
C LYS A 121 4.31 -14.64 12.29
N ALA A 122 5.33 -14.23 11.55
CA ALA A 122 5.20 -13.19 10.54
C ALA A 122 4.28 -13.65 9.39
N LEU A 123 4.44 -14.88 8.92
CA LEU A 123 3.59 -15.45 7.88
C LEU A 123 2.15 -15.64 8.35
N ASP A 124 1.91 -16.07 9.62
CA ASP A 124 0.58 -16.15 10.21
C ASP A 124 -0.10 -14.77 10.25
N ALA A 125 0.64 -13.72 10.63
CA ALA A 125 0.15 -12.35 10.68
C ALA A 125 -0.29 -11.87 9.28
N ALA A 126 0.57 -12.07 8.27
CA ALA A 126 0.27 -11.74 6.90
C ALA A 126 -0.91 -12.53 6.34
N THR A 127 -1.00 -13.82 6.66
CA THR A 127 -2.11 -14.69 6.24
C THR A 127 -3.45 -14.20 6.80
N GLN A 128 -3.49 -13.70 8.04
CA GLN A 128 -4.70 -13.11 8.61
C GLN A 128 -5.15 -11.87 7.83
N VAL A 129 -4.21 -10.99 7.48
CA VAL A 129 -4.49 -9.79 6.68
C VAL A 129 -4.97 -10.17 5.28
N MET A 130 -4.29 -11.10 4.61
CA MET A 130 -4.67 -11.57 3.28
C MET A 130 -6.10 -12.15 3.26
N LYS A 131 -6.44 -13.01 4.22
CA LYS A 131 -7.81 -13.54 4.37
C LYS A 131 -8.84 -12.43 4.58
N ARG A 132 -8.49 -11.42 5.37
CA ARG A 132 -9.39 -10.28 5.62
C ARG A 132 -9.65 -9.49 4.33
N TYR A 133 -8.63 -9.21 3.52
CA TYR A 133 -8.79 -8.47 2.27
C TYR A 133 -9.49 -9.27 1.18
N SER A 134 -9.24 -10.57 1.08
CA SER A 134 -10.04 -11.45 0.20
C SER A 134 -11.52 -11.42 0.57
N ALA A 135 -11.86 -11.45 1.87
CA ALA A 135 -13.22 -11.34 2.33
C ALA A 135 -13.84 -9.93 2.13
N LEU A 136 -13.02 -8.88 2.30
CA LEU A 136 -13.43 -7.49 2.13
C LEU A 136 -13.79 -7.21 0.67
N THR A 137 -12.93 -7.60 -0.26
CA THR A 137 -13.08 -7.33 -1.71
C THR A 137 -13.97 -8.35 -2.41
N GLY A 138 -14.13 -9.56 -1.84
CA GLY A 138 -14.74 -10.69 -2.53
C GLY A 138 -13.89 -11.22 -3.69
N PHE A 139 -12.66 -10.74 -3.85
CA PHE A 139 -11.77 -11.08 -4.95
C PHE A 139 -10.55 -11.86 -4.44
N LYS A 140 -10.30 -13.02 -5.05
CA LYS A 140 -9.09 -13.79 -4.80
C LYS A 140 -8.00 -13.36 -5.76
N LEU A 141 -6.81 -13.04 -5.23
CA LEU A 141 -5.66 -12.67 -6.06
C LEU A 141 -5.29 -13.80 -7.02
N PRO A 142 -4.96 -13.51 -8.28
CA PRO A 142 -4.47 -14.50 -9.21
C PRO A 142 -3.01 -14.87 -8.84
N GLY A 143 -2.76 -16.16 -8.66
CA GLY A 143 -1.40 -16.64 -8.37
C GLY A 143 -0.94 -16.43 -6.94
N LYS A 144 0.36 -16.56 -6.73
CA LYS A 144 1.01 -16.49 -5.43
C LYS A 144 1.57 -15.10 -5.15
N SER A 145 1.40 -14.63 -3.94
CA SER A 145 2.05 -13.40 -3.46
C SER A 145 3.28 -13.71 -2.62
N LEU A 146 4.24 -12.79 -2.60
CA LEU A 146 5.44 -12.87 -1.79
C LEU A 146 5.54 -11.70 -0.83
N ILE A 147 5.90 -11.96 0.42
CA ILE A 147 6.42 -10.94 1.33
C ILE A 147 7.92 -11.13 1.45
N ALA A 148 8.68 -10.11 1.07
CA ALA A 148 10.14 -10.07 1.14
C ALA A 148 10.58 -9.14 2.26
N ILE A 149 11.20 -9.69 3.33
CA ILE A 149 11.72 -8.91 4.46
C ILE A 149 13.24 -8.95 4.43
N ALA A 150 13.87 -7.77 4.44
CA ALA A 150 15.32 -7.65 4.47
C ALA A 150 15.78 -6.49 5.37
N PRO A 151 17.01 -6.54 5.92
CA PRO A 151 17.62 -5.37 6.51
C PRO A 151 17.83 -4.31 5.44
N SER A 152 17.53 -3.05 5.79
CA SER A 152 17.81 -1.93 4.90
C SER A 152 19.31 -1.82 4.62
N PRO A 153 19.73 -1.68 3.35
CA PRO A 153 21.14 -1.48 3.01
C PRO A 153 21.60 -0.04 3.23
N PHE A 154 20.70 0.89 3.59
CA PHE A 154 20.94 2.30 3.80
C PHE A 154 20.23 2.81 5.06
N SER A 155 20.67 3.96 5.57
CA SER A 155 19.98 4.62 6.69
C SER A 155 18.58 5.07 6.29
N LEU A 156 17.60 4.78 7.12
CA LEU A 156 16.19 5.12 6.90
C LEU A 156 15.82 6.53 7.40
N ALA A 157 16.80 7.41 7.65
CA ALA A 157 16.59 8.82 7.96
C ALA A 157 15.50 9.08 9.04
N GLY A 158 15.55 8.31 10.13
CA GLY A 158 14.61 8.43 11.26
C GLY A 158 13.35 7.55 11.14
N SER A 159 13.10 6.94 10.00
CA SER A 159 12.13 5.85 9.88
C SER A 159 12.75 4.55 10.38
N LYS A 160 11.92 3.67 10.93
CA LYS A 160 12.37 2.34 11.39
C LYS A 160 12.22 1.27 10.32
N TRP A 161 11.47 1.56 9.30
CA TRP A 161 11.19 0.66 8.17
C TRP A 161 10.72 1.46 6.96
N LYS A 162 10.86 0.87 5.80
CA LYS A 162 10.21 1.28 4.54
C LYS A 162 9.60 0.07 3.89
N ALA A 163 8.46 0.25 3.26
CA ALA A 163 7.78 -0.82 2.55
C ALA A 163 7.23 -0.33 1.22
N GLU A 164 7.06 -1.24 0.30
CA GLU A 164 6.45 -1.01 -1.00
C GLU A 164 5.85 -2.30 -1.52
N THR A 165 4.72 -2.19 -2.19
CA THR A 165 4.10 -3.31 -2.89
C THR A 165 4.23 -3.12 -4.39
N ARG A 166 4.89 -4.06 -5.05
CA ARG A 166 5.10 -4.05 -6.49
C ARG A 166 4.62 -5.38 -7.09
N GLY A 167 3.65 -5.29 -8.01
CA GLY A 167 2.98 -6.48 -8.55
C GLY A 167 2.42 -7.37 -7.44
N SER A 168 2.84 -8.60 -7.39
CA SER A 168 2.44 -9.58 -6.34
C SER A 168 3.45 -9.70 -5.19
N THR A 169 4.35 -8.73 -5.03
CA THR A 169 5.39 -8.77 -3.98
C THR A 169 5.31 -7.54 -3.07
N VAL A 170 5.20 -7.78 -1.76
CA VAL A 170 5.38 -6.78 -0.71
C VAL A 170 6.84 -6.82 -0.25
N VAL A 171 7.55 -5.72 -0.41
CA VAL A 171 8.94 -5.55 0.07
C VAL A 171 8.92 -4.77 1.37
N LEU A 172 9.60 -5.27 2.39
CA LEU A 172 9.77 -4.59 3.66
C LEU A 172 11.26 -4.52 4.01
N LEU A 173 11.81 -3.32 4.00
CA LEU A 173 13.15 -3.00 4.44
C LEU A 173 13.11 -2.46 5.86
N ILE A 174 13.82 -3.07 6.78
CA ILE A 174 13.83 -2.73 8.20
C ILE A 174 15.22 -2.29 8.62
N ASP A 175 15.31 -1.24 9.42
CA ASP A 175 16.56 -0.82 10.03
C ASP A 175 17.10 -1.96 10.92
N PRO A 176 18.31 -2.48 10.68
CA PRO A 176 18.85 -3.61 11.44
C PRO A 176 19.01 -3.32 12.94
N ASP A 177 19.13 -2.06 13.34
CA ASP A 177 19.32 -1.63 14.74
C ASP A 177 17.99 -1.36 15.46
N VAL A 178 16.87 -1.63 14.80
CA VAL A 178 15.54 -1.40 15.39
C VAL A 178 15.19 -2.48 16.40
N HIS A 179 14.82 -2.01 17.58
CA HIS A 179 14.21 -2.81 18.64
C HIS A 179 12.74 -2.42 18.78
N PHE A 180 11.84 -3.36 18.51
CA PHE A 180 10.42 -3.22 18.82
C PHE A 180 10.02 -4.18 19.93
N ASP A 181 9.38 -3.66 20.96
CA ASP A 181 8.87 -4.49 22.07
C ASP A 181 7.76 -5.45 21.60
N THR A 182 7.09 -5.10 20.47
CA THR A 182 5.94 -5.85 19.94
C THR A 182 6.03 -6.03 18.42
N TRP A 183 7.06 -6.75 17.95
CA TRP A 183 7.32 -6.91 16.51
C TRP A 183 6.13 -7.42 15.69
N ILE A 184 5.42 -8.43 16.17
CA ILE A 184 4.27 -8.98 15.44
C ILE A 184 3.14 -7.97 15.31
N GLY A 185 2.92 -7.14 16.33
CA GLY A 185 1.96 -6.03 16.25
C GLY A 185 2.35 -5.00 15.18
N GLN A 186 3.62 -4.62 15.13
CA GLN A 186 4.13 -3.68 14.11
C GLN A 186 4.03 -4.27 12.70
N LEU A 187 4.43 -5.51 12.50
CA LEU A 187 4.29 -6.19 11.20
C LEU A 187 2.83 -6.23 10.76
N LYS A 188 1.88 -6.51 11.66
CA LYS A 188 0.45 -6.47 11.31
C LYS A 188 0.01 -5.09 10.84
N VAL A 189 0.45 -4.01 11.48
CA VAL A 189 0.14 -2.64 11.05
C VAL A 189 0.68 -2.37 9.65
N ILE A 190 1.94 -2.73 9.39
CA ILE A 190 2.56 -2.58 8.07
C ILE A 190 1.80 -3.42 7.03
N PHE A 191 1.54 -4.67 7.34
CA PHE A 191 0.83 -5.57 6.43
C PHE A 191 -0.60 -5.11 6.13
N THR A 192 -1.31 -4.46 7.07
CA THR A 192 -2.64 -3.92 6.77
C THR A 192 -2.62 -2.78 5.75
N HIS A 193 -1.52 -2.08 5.58
CA HIS A 193 -1.37 -1.09 4.52
C HIS A 193 -0.85 -1.74 3.24
N GLU A 194 0.34 -2.29 3.30
CA GLU A 194 1.06 -2.77 2.11
C GLU A 194 0.34 -3.90 1.39
N MET A 195 -0.25 -4.82 2.11
CA MET A 195 -0.94 -5.94 1.47
C MET A 195 -2.24 -5.54 0.78
N LEU A 196 -2.87 -4.41 1.13
CA LEU A 196 -4.03 -3.95 0.36
C LEU A 196 -3.62 -3.53 -1.05
N HIS A 197 -2.39 -3.08 -1.24
CA HIS A 197 -1.87 -2.75 -2.57
C HIS A 197 -1.76 -3.95 -3.52
N LEU A 198 -1.77 -5.18 -3.02
CA LEU A 198 -1.93 -6.37 -3.88
C LEU A 198 -3.27 -6.37 -4.63
N TRP A 199 -4.31 -5.76 -4.05
CA TRP A 199 -5.62 -5.55 -4.67
C TRP A 199 -5.70 -4.19 -5.35
N VAL A 200 -5.38 -3.12 -4.65
CA VAL A 200 -5.51 -1.73 -5.11
C VAL A 200 -4.19 -1.00 -4.99
N PRO A 201 -3.50 -0.63 -6.07
CA PRO A 201 -3.98 -0.68 -7.46
C PRO A 201 -3.64 -1.96 -8.24
N ASN A 202 -2.79 -2.86 -7.72
CA ASN A 202 -2.07 -3.87 -8.52
C ASN A 202 -2.97 -4.91 -9.22
N SER A 203 -4.18 -5.16 -8.71
CA SER A 203 -5.17 -6.04 -9.37
C SER A 203 -6.30 -5.28 -10.06
N LEU A 204 -6.17 -3.95 -10.18
CA LEU A 204 -7.05 -3.09 -10.95
C LEU A 204 -6.33 -2.61 -12.20
N HIS A 205 -7.05 -2.53 -13.30
CA HIS A 205 -6.54 -2.00 -14.58
C HIS A 205 -7.19 -0.63 -14.83
N LEU A 206 -6.87 0.37 -13.97
CA LEU A 206 -7.32 1.74 -14.11
C LEU A 206 -6.16 2.63 -14.53
N GLU A 207 -6.45 3.67 -15.32
CA GLU A 207 -5.47 4.62 -15.84
C GLU A 207 -5.50 5.95 -15.09
N GLY A 208 -4.39 6.69 -15.13
CA GLY A 208 -4.24 8.01 -14.55
C GLY A 208 -3.82 8.03 -13.08
N ASP A 209 -3.66 9.24 -12.56
CA ASP A 209 -3.16 9.48 -11.21
C ASP A 209 -4.34 9.57 -10.22
N TYR A 210 -4.72 8.44 -9.64
CA TYR A 210 -5.77 8.34 -8.62
C TYR A 210 -5.21 7.90 -7.25
N ASP A 211 -4.01 8.38 -6.93
CA ASP A 211 -3.27 8.06 -5.71
C ASP A 211 -4.06 8.38 -4.43
N TRP A 212 -4.89 9.41 -4.46
CA TRP A 212 -5.78 9.74 -3.36
C TRP A 212 -6.66 8.55 -2.91
N PHE A 213 -7.02 7.67 -3.85
CA PHE A 213 -7.80 6.49 -3.55
C PHE A 213 -6.90 5.33 -3.13
N PHE A 214 -5.94 4.96 -3.97
CA PHE A 214 -5.14 3.77 -3.65
C PHE A 214 -4.12 3.97 -2.51
N GLU A 215 -3.86 5.21 -2.09
CA GLU A 215 -3.10 5.49 -0.87
C GLU A 215 -4.00 5.99 0.27
N GLY A 216 -4.73 7.07 0.06
CA GLY A 216 -5.51 7.70 1.12
C GLY A 216 -6.62 6.80 1.66
N PHE A 217 -7.42 6.20 0.78
CA PHE A 217 -8.45 5.27 1.19
C PHE A 217 -7.85 3.97 1.74
N THR A 218 -6.70 3.53 1.20
CA THR A 218 -5.94 2.39 1.75
C THR A 218 -5.51 2.65 3.18
N MET A 219 -5.03 3.85 3.53
CA MET A 219 -4.72 4.21 4.92
C MET A 219 -5.92 3.99 5.85
N TYR A 220 -7.11 4.42 5.43
CA TYR A 220 -8.32 4.22 6.23
C TYR A 220 -8.73 2.75 6.32
N ILE A 221 -8.75 2.02 5.22
CA ILE A 221 -9.09 0.58 5.21
C ILE A 221 -8.07 -0.22 6.03
N ALA A 222 -6.80 0.12 5.95
CA ALA A 222 -5.74 -0.48 6.76
C ALA A 222 -5.99 -0.25 8.26
N LEU A 223 -6.32 0.98 8.65
CA LEU A 223 -6.65 1.33 10.03
C LEU A 223 -7.91 0.59 10.53
N ARG A 224 -8.93 0.48 9.70
CA ARG A 224 -10.13 -0.32 9.98
C ARG A 224 -9.79 -1.80 10.17
N THR A 225 -8.98 -2.35 9.28
CA THR A 225 -8.53 -3.75 9.34
C THR A 225 -7.69 -4.01 10.59
N ALA A 226 -6.81 -3.08 10.97
CA ALA A 226 -6.04 -3.18 12.22
C ALA A 226 -6.94 -3.22 13.46
N LEU A 227 -8.03 -2.44 13.46
CA LEU A 227 -9.04 -2.47 14.53
C LEU A 227 -9.80 -3.82 14.55
N GLU A 228 -10.25 -4.33 13.42
CA GLU A 228 -10.96 -5.60 13.29
C GLU A 228 -10.09 -6.81 13.68
N LEU A 229 -8.81 -6.78 13.34
CA LEU A 229 -7.83 -7.79 13.75
C LEU A 229 -7.32 -7.60 15.20
N ARG A 230 -7.86 -6.61 15.92
CA ARG A 230 -7.47 -6.26 17.30
C ARG A 230 -5.98 -5.96 17.48
N VAL A 231 -5.35 -5.44 16.44
CA VAL A 231 -3.98 -4.91 16.49
C VAL A 231 -3.98 -3.58 17.26
N ILE A 232 -5.01 -2.79 17.05
CA ILE A 232 -5.32 -1.57 17.79
C ILE A 232 -6.71 -1.69 18.42
N ASN A 233 -6.98 -0.91 19.45
CA ASN A 233 -8.31 -0.75 20.01
C ASN A 233 -9.02 0.49 19.42
N PHE A 234 -10.30 0.67 19.75
CA PHE A 234 -11.08 1.80 19.23
C PHE A 234 -10.54 3.17 19.63
N LYS A 235 -9.93 3.27 20.81
CA LYS A 235 -9.26 4.50 21.26
C LYS A 235 -8.07 4.81 20.33
N GLY A 236 -7.20 3.84 20.08
CA GLY A 236 -6.07 4.00 19.15
C GLY A 236 -6.51 4.31 17.72
N PHE A 237 -7.64 3.76 17.28
CA PHE A 237 -8.26 4.11 15.99
C PHE A 237 -8.61 5.61 15.94
N LEU A 238 -9.28 6.14 16.97
CA LEU A 238 -9.63 7.56 17.04
C LEU A 238 -8.40 8.47 17.18
N GLU A 239 -7.39 8.06 17.98
CA GLU A 239 -6.14 8.79 18.15
C GLU A 239 -5.35 8.90 16.83
N THR A 240 -5.35 7.85 16.00
CA THR A 240 -4.71 7.87 14.68
C THR A 240 -5.42 8.87 13.74
N LEU A 241 -6.74 8.87 13.72
CA LEU A 241 -7.52 9.85 12.92
C LEU A 241 -7.32 11.29 13.42
N ALA A 242 -7.25 11.50 14.74
CA ALA A 242 -6.95 12.82 15.31
C ALA A 242 -5.54 13.30 14.89
N GLY A 243 -4.55 12.42 14.95
CA GLY A 243 -3.20 12.74 14.47
C GLY A 243 -3.13 13.04 12.97
N ALA A 244 -3.91 12.32 12.16
CA ALA A 244 -4.06 12.64 10.74
C ALA A 244 -4.68 14.03 10.55
N TYR A 245 -5.68 14.39 11.35
CA TYR A 245 -6.27 15.73 11.28
C TYR A 245 -5.29 16.83 11.67
N ASP A 246 -4.42 16.61 12.68
CA ASP A 246 -3.34 17.55 13.02
C ASP A 246 -2.40 17.81 11.85
N VAL A 247 -2.00 16.76 11.13
CA VAL A 247 -1.16 16.90 9.93
C VAL A 247 -1.91 17.67 8.84
N TYR A 248 -3.17 17.33 8.60
CA TYR A 248 -4.01 18.00 7.61
C TYR A 248 -4.13 19.51 7.84
N ILE A 249 -4.46 19.93 9.06
CA ILE A 249 -4.62 21.36 9.36
C ILE A 249 -3.27 22.13 9.42
N SER A 250 -2.17 21.41 9.64
CA SER A 250 -0.82 22.00 9.64
C SER A 250 -0.26 22.26 8.24
N HIS A 251 -0.85 21.62 7.22
CA HIS A 251 -0.44 21.71 5.82
C HIS A 251 -1.65 22.02 4.94
N PRO A 252 -2.25 23.22 5.09
CA PRO A 252 -3.46 23.57 4.35
C PRO A 252 -3.08 23.90 2.90
N ASP A 253 -3.02 22.91 2.04
CA ASP A 253 -2.91 23.11 0.61
C ASP A 253 -4.31 23.24 0.01
N ASP A 254 -4.53 24.31 -0.75
CA ASP A 254 -5.79 24.59 -1.42
C ASP A 254 -5.92 23.83 -2.77
N VAL A 255 -5.57 22.53 -2.77
CA VAL A 255 -5.67 21.69 -3.95
C VAL A 255 -6.69 20.56 -3.76
N SER A 256 -7.28 20.11 -4.86
CA SER A 256 -8.14 18.92 -4.86
C SER A 256 -7.31 17.65 -4.64
N LEU A 257 -7.97 16.54 -4.30
CA LEU A 257 -7.27 15.24 -4.17
C LEU A 257 -6.74 14.74 -5.52
N ILE A 258 -7.43 15.07 -6.63
CA ILE A 258 -6.96 14.75 -7.98
C ILE A 258 -5.65 15.50 -8.26
N GLN A 259 -5.62 16.83 -8.08
CA GLN A 259 -4.40 17.62 -8.27
C GLN A 259 -3.25 17.19 -7.33
N ALA A 260 -3.58 16.80 -6.10
CA ALA A 260 -2.59 16.27 -5.16
C ALA A 260 -1.97 14.94 -5.66
N SER A 261 -2.76 14.08 -6.32
CA SER A 261 -2.24 12.84 -6.91
C SER A 261 -1.22 13.11 -8.03
N GLU A 262 -1.47 14.07 -8.90
CA GLU A 262 -0.53 14.48 -9.96
C GLU A 262 0.82 14.98 -9.39
N THR A 263 0.81 15.51 -8.17
CA THR A 263 2.00 16.08 -7.50
C THR A 263 2.43 15.29 -6.25
N ARG A 264 2.01 14.02 -6.12
CA ARG A 264 2.24 13.17 -4.94
C ARG A 264 3.70 13.19 -4.46
N TRP A 265 4.64 13.10 -5.37
CA TRP A 265 6.07 12.98 -5.06
C TRP A 265 6.76 14.31 -4.73
N THR A 266 6.04 15.42 -4.78
CA THR A 266 6.56 16.74 -4.47
C THR A 266 5.76 17.43 -3.38
N THR A 267 4.63 18.04 -3.70
CA THR A 267 3.81 18.83 -2.77
C THR A 267 2.54 18.10 -2.31
N GLY A 268 2.03 17.16 -3.10
CA GLY A 268 0.74 16.49 -2.87
C GLY A 268 0.74 15.39 -1.80
N PHE A 269 1.90 15.00 -1.26
CA PHE A 269 2.03 13.83 -0.37
C PHE A 269 1.03 13.87 0.81
N ASN A 270 1.03 14.93 1.61
CA ASN A 270 0.15 15.01 2.77
C ASN A 270 -1.33 15.01 2.38
N GLN A 271 -1.70 15.62 1.26
CA GLN A 271 -3.08 15.64 0.79
C GLN A 271 -3.52 14.24 0.34
N VAL A 272 -2.71 13.55 -0.44
CA VAL A 272 -3.01 12.19 -0.91
C VAL A 272 -3.22 11.24 0.27
N TYR A 273 -2.26 11.17 1.18
CA TYR A 273 -2.31 10.20 2.28
C TYR A 273 -3.27 10.65 3.39
N VAL A 274 -3.14 11.88 3.86
CA VAL A 274 -3.80 12.33 5.08
C VAL A 274 -5.21 12.84 4.81
N LYS A 275 -5.39 13.78 3.86
CA LYS A 275 -6.72 14.24 3.46
C LYS A 275 -7.52 13.09 2.86
N GLY A 276 -6.89 12.26 1.99
CA GLY A 276 -7.52 11.07 1.42
C GLY A 276 -8.04 10.10 2.49
N MET A 277 -7.25 9.82 3.54
CA MET A 277 -7.66 8.99 4.68
C MET A 277 -8.88 9.60 5.42
N LEU A 278 -8.87 10.89 5.67
CA LEU A 278 -9.95 11.59 6.38
C LEU A 278 -11.23 11.67 5.53
N VAL A 279 -11.10 11.82 4.20
CA VAL A 279 -12.23 11.77 3.26
C VAL A 279 -12.83 10.36 3.24
N ALA A 280 -12.02 9.30 3.24
CA ALA A 280 -12.49 7.93 3.32
C ALA A 280 -13.23 7.65 4.65
N PHE A 281 -12.72 8.17 5.77
CA PHE A 281 -13.39 8.11 7.06
C PHE A 281 -14.76 8.80 7.04
N LEU A 282 -14.82 10.03 6.54
CA LEU A 282 -16.08 10.78 6.43
C LEU A 282 -17.07 10.07 5.50
N TYR A 283 -16.59 9.49 4.38
CA TYR A 283 -17.39 8.68 3.47
C TYR A 283 -18.03 7.49 4.19
N ASP A 284 -17.23 6.68 4.90
CA ASP A 284 -17.71 5.50 5.61
C ASP A 284 -18.74 5.86 6.70
N LEU A 285 -18.52 6.95 7.44
CA LEU A 285 -19.49 7.47 8.42
C LEU A 285 -20.81 7.87 7.77
N LYS A 286 -20.75 8.64 6.67
CA LYS A 286 -21.92 9.13 5.96
C LYS A 286 -22.74 7.97 5.36
N LEU A 287 -22.05 7.00 4.74
CA LEU A 287 -22.68 5.82 4.15
C LEU A 287 -23.33 4.93 5.22
N ARG A 288 -22.66 4.68 6.35
CA ARG A 288 -23.22 3.94 7.49
C ARG A 288 -24.45 4.64 8.06
N LYS A 289 -24.40 5.95 8.27
CA LYS A 289 -25.56 6.71 8.77
C LYS A 289 -26.75 6.59 7.83
N ALA A 290 -26.53 6.80 6.54
CA ALA A 290 -27.60 6.80 5.54
C ALA A 290 -28.24 5.39 5.36
N SER A 291 -27.47 4.33 5.56
CA SER A 291 -27.93 2.95 5.39
C SER A 291 -28.40 2.28 6.70
N GLY A 292 -28.42 3.00 7.83
CA GLY A 292 -28.68 2.37 9.13
C GLY A 292 -27.59 1.34 9.49
N ALA A 293 -26.35 1.61 9.11
CA ALA A 293 -25.15 0.78 9.33
C ALA A 293 -25.14 -0.57 8.57
N THR A 294 -25.93 -0.70 7.52
CA THR A 294 -25.96 -1.92 6.67
C THR A 294 -24.99 -1.84 5.50
N ALA A 295 -24.58 -0.65 5.05
CA ALA A 295 -23.58 -0.43 4.01
C ALA A 295 -22.35 0.29 4.57
N THR A 296 -21.19 -0.04 4.02
CA THR A 296 -19.88 0.44 4.45
C THR A 296 -18.99 0.74 3.24
N LEU A 297 -17.87 1.42 3.45
CA LEU A 297 -16.87 1.61 2.39
C LEU A 297 -16.36 0.27 1.84
N ALA A 298 -16.29 -0.80 2.65
CA ALA A 298 -15.91 -2.12 2.18
C ALA A 298 -16.84 -2.67 1.09
N ASP A 299 -18.12 -2.29 1.09
CA ASP A 299 -19.06 -2.70 0.04
C ASP A 299 -18.71 -2.03 -1.31
N ARG A 300 -18.16 -0.80 -1.29
CA ARG A 300 -17.66 -0.14 -2.51
C ARG A 300 -16.44 -0.87 -3.09
N TYR A 301 -15.52 -1.33 -2.23
CA TYR A 301 -14.41 -2.17 -2.68
C TYR A 301 -14.92 -3.49 -3.30
N ARG A 302 -15.92 -4.12 -2.69
CA ARG A 302 -16.51 -5.34 -3.24
C ARG A 302 -17.16 -5.10 -4.61
N GLU A 303 -17.84 -4.00 -4.79
CA GLU A 303 -18.42 -3.60 -6.08
C GLU A 303 -17.34 -3.29 -7.13
N LEU A 304 -16.26 -2.64 -6.73
CA LEU A 304 -15.11 -2.37 -7.61
C LEU A 304 -14.55 -3.68 -8.19
N PHE A 305 -14.34 -4.67 -7.34
CA PHE A 305 -13.83 -5.98 -7.75
C PHE A 305 -14.88 -6.91 -8.40
N ALA A 306 -16.15 -6.62 -8.26
CA ALA A 306 -17.22 -7.34 -8.97
C ALA A 306 -17.36 -6.91 -10.45
N GLY A 307 -16.45 -6.09 -10.96
CA GLY A 307 -16.41 -5.68 -12.37
C GLY A 307 -17.36 -4.53 -12.73
N ARG A 308 -17.76 -3.71 -11.76
CA ARG A 308 -18.55 -2.50 -12.04
C ARG A 308 -17.76 -1.39 -12.74
N VAL A 309 -16.43 -1.49 -12.72
CA VAL A 309 -15.55 -0.54 -13.38
C VAL A 309 -14.88 -1.23 -14.56
N ALA A 310 -14.92 -0.60 -15.72
CA ALA A 310 -14.30 -1.14 -16.94
C ALA A 310 -12.77 -1.11 -16.82
N ALA A 311 -12.10 -2.10 -17.39
CA ALA A 311 -10.66 -2.07 -17.52
C ALA A 311 -10.21 -0.87 -18.38
N ASN A 312 -9.09 -0.28 -18.03
CA ASN A 312 -8.50 0.90 -18.68
C ASN A 312 -9.38 2.18 -18.60
N ALA A 313 -10.36 2.20 -17.70
CA ALA A 313 -11.09 3.43 -17.39
C ALA A 313 -10.20 4.43 -16.66
N ASN A 314 -10.51 5.73 -16.81
CA ASN A 314 -9.89 6.76 -15.99
C ASN A 314 -10.21 6.49 -14.50
N GLY A 315 -9.17 6.30 -13.69
CA GLY A 315 -9.31 5.91 -12.29
C GLY A 315 -10.07 6.94 -11.45
N ASN A 316 -9.84 8.23 -11.70
CA ASN A 316 -10.54 9.28 -10.97
C ASN A 316 -12.04 9.25 -11.24
N GLU A 317 -12.45 9.25 -12.51
CA GLU A 317 -13.86 9.21 -12.90
C GLU A 317 -14.54 7.94 -12.38
N ALA A 318 -13.93 6.79 -12.65
CA ALA A 318 -14.49 5.49 -12.31
C ALA A 318 -14.71 5.30 -10.80
N ILE A 319 -13.75 5.77 -9.98
CA ILE A 319 -13.87 5.67 -8.52
C ILE A 319 -14.86 6.69 -7.98
N ILE A 320 -14.87 7.91 -8.49
CA ILE A 320 -15.85 8.93 -8.09
C ILE A 320 -17.27 8.45 -8.40
N ASP A 321 -17.52 7.95 -9.59
CA ASP A 321 -18.82 7.38 -9.98
C ASP A 321 -19.25 6.23 -9.07
N LEU A 322 -18.30 5.35 -8.72
CA LEU A 322 -18.54 4.25 -7.78
C LEU A 322 -18.91 4.75 -6.37
N LEU A 323 -18.21 5.75 -5.86
CA LEU A 323 -18.49 6.35 -4.55
C LEU A 323 -19.83 7.08 -4.56
N ASP A 324 -20.14 7.82 -5.61
CA ASP A 324 -21.38 8.60 -5.73
C ASP A 324 -22.61 7.76 -6.12
N ALA A 325 -22.44 6.48 -6.50
CA ALA A 325 -23.51 5.59 -6.93
C ALA A 325 -24.62 5.37 -5.88
N ALA A 326 -24.30 5.47 -4.58
CA ALA A 326 -25.32 5.41 -3.54
C ALA A 326 -26.07 6.74 -3.46
N PRO A 327 -27.42 6.78 -3.49
CA PRO A 327 -28.20 8.03 -3.54
C PRO A 327 -27.82 9.05 -2.45
N ALA A 328 -27.51 8.56 -1.24
CA ALA A 328 -27.10 9.43 -0.13
C ALA A 328 -25.69 10.01 -0.27
N MET A 329 -24.93 9.52 -1.22
CA MET A 329 -23.54 9.90 -1.48
C MET A 329 -23.38 10.75 -2.74
N ASN A 330 -24.47 10.96 -3.49
CA ASN A 330 -24.46 11.76 -4.71
C ASN A 330 -23.78 13.13 -4.51
N GLY A 331 -22.79 13.42 -5.34
CA GLY A 331 -21.97 14.64 -5.28
C GLY A 331 -20.89 14.64 -4.19
N PHE A 332 -20.68 13.53 -3.46
CA PHE A 332 -19.60 13.43 -2.47
C PHE A 332 -18.22 13.56 -3.13
N GLY A 333 -18.00 12.85 -4.24
CA GLY A 333 -16.76 12.91 -5.00
C GLY A 333 -16.48 14.32 -5.52
N LYS A 334 -17.49 14.97 -6.11
CA LYS A 334 -17.36 16.35 -6.57
C LYS A 334 -16.96 17.30 -5.43
N LEU A 335 -17.53 17.12 -4.24
CA LEU A 335 -17.30 18.02 -3.10
C LEU A 335 -15.94 17.79 -2.45
N TYR A 336 -15.50 16.52 -2.24
CA TYR A 336 -14.34 16.22 -1.42
C TYR A 336 -13.13 15.68 -2.19
N VAL A 337 -13.31 15.30 -3.46
CA VAL A 337 -12.25 14.76 -4.30
C VAL A 337 -11.87 15.73 -5.42
N GLU A 338 -12.85 16.21 -6.19
CA GLU A 338 -12.60 17.12 -7.33
C GLU A 338 -12.38 18.57 -6.90
N SER A 339 -13.01 19.01 -5.79
CA SER A 339 -12.84 20.38 -5.31
C SER A 339 -11.77 20.47 -4.21
N ASN A 340 -11.34 21.71 -3.96
CA ASN A 340 -10.46 22.05 -2.84
C ASN A 340 -11.20 22.28 -1.51
N THR A 341 -12.41 21.71 -1.37
CA THR A 341 -13.21 21.86 -0.15
C THR A 341 -12.45 21.43 1.08
N LYS A 342 -12.44 22.28 2.10
CA LYS A 342 -11.81 21.98 3.39
C LYS A 342 -12.64 20.97 4.18
N LEU A 343 -11.96 20.06 4.86
CA LEU A 343 -12.59 19.11 5.77
C LEU A 343 -12.76 19.73 7.15
N GLU A 344 -13.91 20.28 7.42
CA GLU A 344 -14.27 20.87 8.72
C GLU A 344 -14.82 19.78 9.65
N LEU A 345 -13.97 18.81 10.04
CA LEU A 345 -14.38 17.62 10.79
C LEU A 345 -15.00 17.98 12.15
N GLU A 346 -14.58 19.05 12.80
CA GLU A 346 -15.18 19.52 14.06
C GLU A 346 -16.67 19.81 13.92
N GLN A 347 -17.08 20.34 12.76
CA GLN A 347 -18.48 20.65 12.47
C GLN A 347 -19.27 19.42 11.98
N LEU A 348 -18.60 18.49 11.28
CA LEU A 348 -19.25 17.35 10.64
C LEU A 348 -19.45 16.18 11.61
N LEU A 349 -18.47 15.89 12.46
CA LEU A 349 -18.42 14.66 13.28
C LEU A 349 -19.51 14.58 14.37
N PRO A 350 -20.03 15.67 14.96
CA PRO A 350 -21.13 15.58 15.92
C PRO A 350 -22.38 14.87 15.38
N ALA A 351 -22.63 14.95 14.07
CA ALA A 351 -23.75 14.24 13.43
C ALA A 351 -23.62 12.70 13.51
N TYR A 352 -22.41 12.18 13.80
CA TYR A 352 -22.10 10.74 13.89
C TYR A 352 -21.81 10.27 15.32
N GLY A 353 -22.00 11.15 16.31
CA GLY A 353 -21.71 10.83 17.72
C GLY A 353 -20.25 10.89 18.10
N LEU A 354 -19.47 11.66 17.36
CA LEU A 354 -18.05 11.92 17.61
C LEU A 354 -17.85 13.42 17.86
N THR A 355 -16.85 13.77 18.66
CA THR A 355 -16.42 15.15 18.89
C THR A 355 -14.93 15.24 18.64
N LEU A 356 -14.52 16.25 17.88
CA LEU A 356 -13.14 16.59 17.62
C LEU A 356 -12.85 17.95 18.23
N ASP A 357 -11.81 18.03 19.05
CA ASP A 357 -11.31 19.26 19.66
C ASP A 357 -9.87 19.49 19.19
N SER A 358 -9.63 20.51 18.38
CA SER A 358 -8.31 20.90 17.88
C SER A 358 -7.76 22.17 18.55
N SER A 359 -8.39 22.64 19.62
CA SER A 359 -7.96 23.85 20.34
C SER A 359 -6.66 23.67 21.13
N GLY A 360 -6.28 22.42 21.40
CA GLY A 360 -5.07 22.06 22.14
C GLY A 360 -3.83 21.90 21.25
N ARG A 361 -2.73 21.46 21.86
CA ARG A 361 -1.48 21.15 21.12
C ARG A 361 -1.64 19.97 20.16
N ARG A 362 -2.56 19.07 20.43
CA ARG A 362 -2.93 17.90 19.61
C ARG A 362 -4.43 17.77 19.61
N SER A 363 -4.98 17.48 18.44
CA SER A 363 -6.40 17.21 18.31
C SER A 363 -6.82 15.97 19.11
N GLN A 364 -8.02 16.00 19.65
CA GLN A 364 -8.64 14.92 20.41
C GLN A 364 -9.95 14.51 19.75
N LEU A 365 -9.99 13.31 19.19
CA LEU A 365 -11.21 12.72 18.65
C LEU A 365 -11.77 11.72 19.65
N GLN A 366 -13.01 11.94 20.08
CA GLN A 366 -13.65 11.17 21.15
C GLN A 366 -15.11 10.83 20.81
N VAL A 367 -15.64 9.81 21.44
CA VAL A 367 -17.07 9.51 21.41
C VAL A 367 -17.83 10.55 22.26
N SER A 368 -18.89 11.11 21.70
CA SER A 368 -19.73 12.10 22.39
C SER A 368 -20.39 11.50 23.64
N ARG A 369 -20.52 12.30 24.70
CA ARG A 369 -21.10 11.83 25.98
C ARG A 369 -22.56 11.38 25.84
N ASN A 370 -23.33 12.11 25.05
CA ASN A 370 -24.77 11.84 24.86
C ASN A 370 -25.00 11.36 23.42
N LEU A 371 -25.27 10.07 23.25
CA LEU A 371 -25.47 9.43 21.96
C LEU A 371 -26.96 9.12 21.75
N THR A 372 -27.47 9.38 20.58
CA THR A 372 -28.75 8.85 20.11
C THR A 372 -28.64 7.32 19.87
N ALA A 373 -29.77 6.66 19.73
CA ALA A 373 -29.79 5.22 19.39
C ALA A 373 -29.10 4.94 18.05
N GLU A 374 -29.34 5.78 17.06
CA GLU A 374 -28.70 5.69 15.73
C GLU A 374 -27.18 5.86 15.81
N GLN A 375 -26.72 6.85 16.55
CA GLN A 375 -25.28 7.08 16.75
C GLN A 375 -24.60 5.90 17.46
N LYS A 376 -25.26 5.31 18.47
CA LYS A 376 -24.76 4.09 19.13
C LYS A 376 -24.66 2.93 18.16
N GLN A 377 -25.67 2.72 17.30
CA GLN A 377 -25.66 1.67 16.30
C GLN A 377 -24.51 1.90 15.28
N LEU A 378 -24.36 3.12 14.78
CA LEU A 378 -23.30 3.51 13.87
C LEU A 378 -21.92 3.23 14.47
N LEU A 379 -21.66 3.71 15.70
CA LEU A 379 -20.37 3.54 16.36
C LEU A 379 -20.06 2.07 16.66
N ARG A 380 -21.07 1.26 17.05
CA ARG A 380 -20.90 -0.21 17.18
C ARG A 380 -20.49 -0.85 15.85
N SER A 381 -21.10 -0.45 14.75
CA SER A 381 -20.71 -0.94 13.42
C SER A 381 -19.31 -0.50 13.03
N LEU A 382 -18.81 0.59 13.62
CA LEU A 382 -17.44 1.10 13.47
C LEU A 382 -16.44 0.40 14.42
N GLY A 383 -16.91 -0.45 15.35
CA GLY A 383 -16.05 -1.21 16.26
C GLY A 383 -15.92 -0.62 17.68
N TYR A 384 -16.81 0.33 18.05
CA TYR A 384 -16.94 0.89 19.40
C TYR A 384 -17.57 -0.09 20.39
#